data_da9e78c4d8a1a7d851421bee34f8bd08
#
_entry.id   da9e78c4d8a1a7d851421bee34f8bd08
#
_cell.length_a   1.000
_cell.length_b   1.000
_cell.length_c   1.000
_cell.angle_alpha   90.00
_cell.angle_beta   90.00
_cell.angle_gamma   90.00
#
_symmetry.space_group_name_H-M   'P 1'
#
loop_
_entity.id
_entity.type
_entity.pdbx_description
1 polymer ?
#
loop_
_entity_poly.entity_id
_entity_poly.type
_entity_poly.pdbx_seq_one_letter_code
_entity_poly.pdbx_strand_id
1 'polypeptide(L)'
;MGDRPRRNCGTRRRRHNELFDALPVRLFSATGRGPIEVLVRWDGERFVEMPGHVATIDDAPETGRFEVNARAYGLMQTLCDLVENGAVLTFDYGYPQEELWAPFRTTGTLLAFYKHTAHEDPYIHVGEQDLTTHVNFSELQAAAEESGMDVAGLVSQSEFLYCVGLGQVVEQARGEMGEYFTRRRALEQLTDGAGLGRIRVLAATRGVEGEPPGFEGCQ
;
A
#
# COMPACT_ATOMS: atom_id res chain seq x y z
N MET A 1 20.36 -3.10 -47.24
CA MET A 1 19.45 -2.41 -46.36
C MET A 1 18.80 -3.48 -45.46
N GLY A 2 19.44 -3.77 -44.34
CA GLY A 2 19.08 -4.89 -43.48
C GLY A 2 17.92 -4.51 -42.54
N ASP A 3 16.88 -5.25 -42.64
CA ASP A 3 15.71 -5.19 -41.77
C ASP A 3 16.13 -5.67 -40.38
N ARG A 4 16.21 -4.74 -39.40
CA ARG A 4 16.44 -5.09 -38.00
C ARG A 4 15.14 -5.70 -37.45
N PRO A 5 15.17 -6.89 -36.87
CA PRO A 5 13.98 -7.45 -36.26
C PRO A 5 13.49 -6.50 -35.17
N ARG A 6 12.21 -6.10 -35.23
CA ARG A 6 11.53 -5.37 -34.19
C ARG A 6 11.64 -6.21 -32.90
N ARG A 7 12.31 -5.68 -31.88
CA ARG A 7 12.34 -6.28 -30.56
C ARG A 7 10.88 -6.37 -30.10
N ASN A 8 10.44 -7.58 -29.88
CA ASN A 8 9.13 -7.87 -29.28
C ASN A 8 9.12 -7.14 -27.92
N CYS A 9 8.41 -6.01 -27.83
CA CYS A 9 8.25 -5.27 -26.57
C CYS A 9 7.29 -6.08 -25.73
N GLY A 10 7.83 -7.07 -25.03
CA GLY A 10 7.06 -7.90 -24.13
C GLY A 10 6.41 -7.05 -23.04
N THR A 11 5.13 -7.27 -22.81
CA THR A 11 4.37 -6.62 -21.74
C THR A 11 5.14 -6.75 -20.43
N ARG A 12 5.54 -5.65 -19.84
CA ARG A 12 6.25 -5.64 -18.55
C ARG A 12 5.23 -5.54 -17.43
N ARG A 13 5.36 -6.42 -16.44
CA ARG A 13 4.58 -6.38 -15.20
C ARG A 13 5.51 -6.10 -14.04
N ARG A 14 5.17 -5.11 -13.24
CA ARG A 14 5.80 -4.85 -11.95
C ARG A 14 4.80 -5.16 -10.86
N ARG A 15 5.19 -5.97 -9.89
CA ARG A 15 4.38 -6.31 -8.71
C ARG A 15 5.16 -5.93 -7.48
N HIS A 16 4.49 -5.24 -6.58
CA HIS A 16 5.03 -4.84 -5.28
C HIS A 16 4.07 -5.34 -4.20
N ASN A 17 4.63 -5.91 -3.15
CA ASN A 17 3.90 -6.41 -2.00
C ASN A 17 4.58 -5.85 -0.76
N GLU A 18 3.82 -5.10 0.06
CA GLU A 18 4.29 -4.48 1.30
C GLU A 18 5.61 -3.72 1.08
N LEU A 19 5.58 -2.73 0.17
CA LEU A 19 6.75 -1.92 -0.18
C LEU A 19 6.64 -0.50 0.38
N PHE A 20 5.44 0.06 0.33
CA PHE A 20 5.21 1.46 0.68
C PHE A 20 4.97 1.65 2.16
N ASP A 21 4.43 0.65 2.86
CA ASP A 21 4.16 0.67 4.29
C ASP A 21 5.44 0.80 5.15
N ALA A 22 6.57 0.26 4.66
CA ALA A 22 7.87 0.32 5.32
C ALA A 22 8.71 1.56 4.98
N LEU A 23 8.21 2.47 4.15
CA LEU A 23 8.92 3.70 3.81
C LEU A 23 8.93 4.69 4.99
N PRO A 24 10.01 5.50 5.14
CA PRO A 24 10.07 6.50 6.18
C PRO A 24 8.95 7.53 6.05
N VAL A 25 8.30 7.84 7.16
CA VAL A 25 7.22 8.84 7.25
C VAL A 25 7.61 10.02 8.12
N ARG A 26 6.93 11.13 7.89
CA ARG A 26 6.88 12.26 8.83
C ARG A 26 5.59 12.15 9.64
N LEU A 27 5.70 12.30 10.94
CA LEU A 27 4.57 12.22 11.86
C LEU A 27 4.10 13.65 12.20
N PHE A 28 2.80 13.85 12.20
CA PHE A 28 2.17 15.12 12.52
C PHE A 28 1.14 14.96 13.64
N SER A 29 0.99 16.02 14.42
CA SER A 29 -0.10 16.20 15.37
C SER A 29 -0.99 17.34 14.88
N ALA A 30 -2.24 17.04 14.57
CA ALA A 30 -3.22 18.03 14.17
C ALA A 30 -3.65 18.86 15.40
N THR A 31 -3.67 20.18 15.23
CA THR A 31 -4.10 21.12 16.26
C THR A 31 -5.03 22.14 15.64
N GLY A 32 -5.83 22.85 16.42
CA GLY A 32 -6.72 23.90 15.91
C GLY A 32 -5.99 25.09 15.23
N ARG A 33 -4.65 25.04 15.15
CA ARG A 33 -3.80 26.05 14.46
C ARG A 33 -3.07 25.46 13.24
N GLY A 34 -3.40 24.22 12.85
CA GLY A 34 -2.76 23.46 11.80
C GLY A 34 -1.90 22.31 12.32
N PRO A 35 -1.43 21.42 11.43
CA PRO A 35 -0.60 20.29 11.79
C PRO A 35 0.80 20.74 12.23
N ILE A 36 1.27 20.17 13.33
CA ILE A 36 2.62 20.38 13.86
C ILE A 36 3.40 19.08 13.65
N GLU A 37 4.55 19.16 13.02
CA GLU A 37 5.43 18.01 12.85
C GLU A 37 5.93 17.52 14.22
N VAL A 38 5.94 16.22 14.41
CA VAL A 38 6.51 15.56 15.58
C VAL A 38 7.95 15.20 15.27
N LEU A 39 8.88 15.89 15.89
CA LEU A 39 10.30 15.60 15.77
C LEU A 39 10.75 14.64 16.87
N VAL A 40 11.83 13.93 16.62
CA VAL A 40 12.43 12.99 17.58
C VAL A 40 13.84 13.43 17.93
N ARG A 41 14.17 13.44 19.22
CA ARG A 41 15.54 13.68 19.70
C ARG A 41 15.95 12.66 20.75
N TRP A 42 17.26 12.49 20.90
CA TRP A 42 17.86 11.74 22.01
C TRP A 42 18.02 12.68 23.20
N ASP A 43 17.51 12.29 24.39
CA ASP A 43 17.59 13.10 25.62
C ASP A 43 18.78 12.72 26.52
N GLY A 44 19.51 11.68 26.16
CA GLY A 44 20.64 11.12 26.92
C GLY A 44 20.37 9.68 27.38
N GLU A 45 19.09 9.27 27.43
CA GLU A 45 18.69 7.93 27.87
C GLU A 45 17.77 7.24 26.84
N ARG A 46 16.92 8.01 26.15
CA ARG A 46 15.92 7.49 25.20
C ARG A 46 15.57 8.51 24.11
N PHE A 47 14.91 8.04 23.10
CA PHE A 47 14.27 8.92 22.12
C PHE A 47 12.99 9.52 22.71
N VAL A 48 12.81 10.82 22.52
CA VAL A 48 11.64 11.58 22.98
C VAL A 48 11.09 12.43 21.85
N GLU A 49 9.79 12.57 21.81
CA GLU A 49 9.11 13.44 20.86
C GLU A 49 9.19 14.90 21.33
N MET A 50 9.24 15.78 20.35
CA MET A 50 9.15 17.23 20.56
C MET A 50 8.39 17.90 19.42
N PRO A 51 7.68 19.01 19.67
CA PRO A 51 7.01 19.75 18.60
C PRO A 51 8.03 20.36 17.64
N GLY A 52 7.78 20.20 16.36
CA GLY A 52 8.49 20.85 15.27
C GLY A 52 7.79 22.14 14.82
N HIS A 53 7.82 22.38 13.52
CA HIS A 53 7.18 23.54 12.90
C HIS A 53 5.73 23.23 12.51
N VAL A 54 4.90 24.28 12.46
CA VAL A 54 3.58 24.20 11.84
C VAL A 54 3.79 23.99 10.35
N ALA A 55 3.10 22.99 9.79
CA ALA A 55 3.13 22.68 8.37
C ALA A 55 1.82 23.09 7.69
N THR A 56 1.88 23.32 6.39
CA THR A 56 0.69 23.40 5.54
C THR A 56 0.59 22.07 4.81
N ILE A 57 -0.49 21.34 5.05
CA ILE A 57 -0.79 20.06 4.45
C ILE A 57 -2.26 20.13 4.02
N ASP A 58 -2.49 19.99 2.72
CA ASP A 58 -3.82 20.05 2.15
C ASP A 58 -4.67 18.89 2.69
N ASP A 59 -5.92 19.18 3.03
CA ASP A 59 -6.88 18.22 3.58
C ASP A 59 -6.44 17.49 4.85
N ALA A 60 -5.47 18.07 5.59
CA ALA A 60 -5.01 17.48 6.85
C ALA A 60 -6.18 17.32 7.85
N PRO A 61 -6.19 16.25 8.66
CA PRO A 61 -7.20 16.07 9.69
C PRO A 61 -7.19 17.23 10.71
N GLU A 62 -8.34 17.57 11.25
CA GLU A 62 -8.46 18.67 12.23
C GLU A 62 -7.88 18.31 13.59
N THR A 63 -7.88 17.02 13.93
CA THR A 63 -7.46 16.50 15.24
C THR A 63 -6.73 15.18 15.10
N GLY A 64 -5.93 14.84 16.12
CA GLY A 64 -5.24 13.54 16.18
C GLY A 64 -3.83 13.58 15.60
N ARG A 65 -3.29 12.39 15.43
CA ARG A 65 -1.96 12.16 14.81
C ARG A 65 -2.17 11.53 13.44
N PHE A 66 -1.27 11.83 12.52
CA PHE A 66 -1.28 11.24 11.19
C PHE A 66 0.12 11.24 10.57
N GLU A 67 0.32 10.38 9.61
CA GLU A 67 1.58 10.21 8.90
C GLU A 67 1.48 10.79 7.48
N VAL A 68 2.62 11.33 7.00
CA VAL A 68 2.83 11.72 5.61
C VAL A 68 4.06 11.00 5.08
N ASN A 69 3.89 10.22 4.02
CA ASN A 69 4.97 9.50 3.36
C ASN A 69 5.49 10.30 2.17
N ALA A 70 6.43 11.21 2.41
CA ALA A 70 6.99 12.08 1.37
C ALA A 70 7.75 11.33 0.26
N ARG A 71 8.01 10.03 0.40
CA ARG A 71 8.73 9.22 -0.59
C ARG A 71 7.82 8.34 -1.46
N ALA A 72 6.60 8.04 -0.98
CA ALA A 72 5.69 7.13 -1.65
C ALA A 72 5.32 7.63 -3.05
N TYR A 73 4.99 8.91 -3.15
CA TYR A 73 4.65 9.55 -4.41
C TYR A 73 5.74 9.42 -5.47
N GLY A 74 6.97 9.87 -5.17
CA GLY A 74 8.09 9.80 -6.11
C GLY A 74 8.55 8.37 -6.43
N LEU A 75 8.40 7.43 -5.47
CA LEU A 75 8.66 6.02 -5.74
C LEU A 75 7.63 5.45 -6.70
N MET A 76 6.34 5.76 -6.53
CA MET A 76 5.30 5.32 -7.46
C MET A 76 5.55 5.85 -8.87
N GLN A 77 5.88 7.14 -9.03
CA GLN A 77 6.27 7.70 -10.34
C GLN A 77 7.44 6.93 -10.96
N THR A 78 8.49 6.67 -10.17
CA THR A 78 9.65 5.90 -10.63
C THR A 78 9.24 4.50 -11.12
N LEU A 79 8.34 3.82 -10.42
CA LEU A 79 7.85 2.50 -10.82
C LEU A 79 7.03 2.55 -12.11
N CYS A 80 6.21 3.58 -12.28
CA CYS A 80 5.42 3.82 -13.49
C CYS A 80 6.32 4.11 -14.71
N ASP A 81 7.39 4.87 -14.52
CA ASP A 81 8.34 5.21 -15.60
C ASP A 81 9.13 3.99 -16.11
N LEU A 82 9.26 2.95 -15.29
CA LEU A 82 9.90 1.69 -15.71
C LEU A 82 9.00 0.83 -16.62
N VAL A 83 7.71 1.20 -16.77
CA VAL A 83 6.72 0.47 -17.56
C VAL A 83 6.38 1.24 -18.82
N GLU A 84 6.92 0.80 -19.97
CA GLU A 84 6.57 1.35 -21.29
C GLU A 84 5.20 0.84 -21.78
N ASN A 85 4.91 -0.44 -21.52
CA ASN A 85 3.64 -1.10 -21.83
C ASN A 85 3.41 -2.21 -20.81
N GLY A 86 2.26 -2.19 -20.13
CA GLY A 86 1.93 -3.18 -19.11
C GLY A 86 1.26 -2.58 -17.88
N ALA A 87 1.57 -3.12 -16.70
CA ALA A 87 0.93 -2.73 -15.45
C ALA A 87 1.90 -2.61 -14.27
N VAL A 88 1.59 -1.72 -13.35
CA VAL A 88 2.08 -1.68 -11.96
C VAL A 88 0.96 -2.18 -11.07
N LEU A 89 1.22 -3.23 -10.30
CA LEU A 89 0.31 -3.78 -9.30
C LEU A 89 0.95 -3.59 -7.92
N THR A 90 0.26 -2.90 -7.04
CA THR A 90 0.69 -2.62 -5.68
C THR A 90 -0.25 -3.31 -4.70
N PHE A 91 0.31 -4.16 -3.85
CA PHE A 91 -0.39 -4.82 -2.75
C PHE A 91 0.19 -4.24 -1.46
N ASP A 92 -0.64 -3.56 -0.67
CA ASP A 92 -0.17 -2.94 0.56
C ASP A 92 -1.31 -2.68 1.56
N TYR A 93 -0.96 -2.41 2.82
CA TYR A 93 -1.91 -2.00 3.84
C TYR A 93 -2.17 -0.50 3.71
N GLY A 94 -3.42 -0.10 3.64
CA GLY A 94 -3.75 1.32 3.54
C GLY A 94 -5.17 1.60 3.13
N TYR A 95 -5.42 2.88 2.85
CA TYR A 95 -6.75 3.39 2.55
C TYR A 95 -6.65 4.58 1.58
N PRO A 96 -7.74 4.96 0.90
CA PRO A 96 -7.89 6.30 0.36
C PRO A 96 -7.70 7.36 1.45
N GLN A 97 -7.23 8.55 1.10
CA GLN A 97 -6.88 9.61 2.06
C GLN A 97 -8.01 9.94 3.02
N GLU A 98 -9.24 10.06 2.55
CA GLU A 98 -10.42 10.36 3.36
C GLU A 98 -10.73 9.30 4.44
N GLU A 99 -10.45 8.03 4.14
CA GLU A 99 -10.54 6.95 5.12
C GLU A 99 -9.32 6.90 6.04
N LEU A 100 -8.12 7.18 5.49
CA LEU A 100 -6.86 7.17 6.23
C LEU A 100 -6.84 8.27 7.30
N TRP A 101 -7.35 9.44 6.97
CA TRP A 101 -7.42 10.62 7.84
C TRP A 101 -8.80 10.84 8.45
N ALA A 102 -9.62 9.78 8.52
CA ALA A 102 -10.94 9.87 9.12
C ALA A 102 -10.88 10.29 10.61
N PRO A 103 -11.84 11.10 11.11
CA PRO A 103 -11.81 11.67 12.45
C PRO A 103 -11.71 10.67 13.62
N PHE A 104 -12.09 9.41 13.39
CA PHE A 104 -11.96 8.36 14.39
C PHE A 104 -10.53 7.80 14.53
N ARG A 105 -9.62 8.09 13.58
CA ARG A 105 -8.21 7.66 13.61
C ARG A 105 -7.35 8.72 14.32
N THR A 106 -7.49 8.80 15.63
CA THR A 106 -6.84 9.87 16.42
C THR A 106 -5.37 9.60 16.74
N THR A 107 -4.88 8.38 16.58
CA THR A 107 -3.51 7.97 16.91
C THR A 107 -2.59 7.76 15.71
N GLY A 108 -3.13 7.91 14.48
CA GLY A 108 -2.44 7.54 13.25
C GLY A 108 -2.44 6.03 13.02
N THR A 109 -1.47 5.57 12.22
CA THR A 109 -1.34 4.17 11.80
C THR A 109 0.04 3.56 12.05
N LEU A 110 0.99 4.36 12.60
CA LEU A 110 2.34 3.90 12.87
C LEU A 110 2.34 2.77 13.89
N LEU A 111 2.86 1.62 13.49
CA LEU A 111 3.05 0.44 14.33
C LEU A 111 4.49 -0.05 14.25
N ALA A 112 4.95 -0.61 15.34
CA ALA A 112 6.24 -1.29 15.44
C ALA A 112 6.03 -2.79 15.63
N PHE A 113 6.84 -3.61 14.95
CA PHE A 113 6.79 -5.06 15.04
C PHE A 113 8.14 -5.59 15.55
N TYR A 114 8.15 -6.11 16.75
CA TYR A 114 9.31 -6.78 17.33
C TYR A 114 9.00 -8.27 17.58
N LYS A 115 9.78 -9.16 16.96
CA LYS A 115 9.60 -10.62 17.06
C LYS A 115 8.14 -11.06 16.83
N HIS A 116 7.52 -10.53 15.77
CA HIS A 116 6.13 -10.80 15.37
C HIS A 116 5.05 -10.29 16.33
N THR A 117 5.40 -9.42 17.27
CA THR A 117 4.45 -8.78 18.16
C THR A 117 4.36 -7.29 17.83
N ALA A 118 3.15 -6.82 17.55
CA ALA A 118 2.89 -5.41 17.29
C ALA A 118 2.82 -4.60 18.59
N HIS A 119 3.35 -3.38 18.57
CA HIS A 119 3.21 -2.40 19.65
C HIS A 119 3.25 -0.96 19.08
N GLU A 120 2.77 0.00 19.87
CA GLU A 120 2.58 1.39 19.44
C GLU A 120 3.79 2.31 19.76
N ASP A 121 4.79 1.84 20.49
CA ASP A 121 5.96 2.65 20.85
C ASP A 121 7.12 2.41 19.87
N PRO A 122 7.38 3.33 18.90
CA PRO A 122 8.44 3.16 17.91
C PRO A 122 9.85 3.38 18.49
N TYR A 123 9.98 3.78 19.75
CA TYR A 123 11.24 4.20 20.37
C TYR A 123 11.88 3.14 21.27
N ILE A 124 11.21 2.01 21.49
CA ILE A 124 11.80 0.84 22.12
C ILE A 124 12.31 -0.12 21.03
N HIS A 125 13.32 -0.92 21.31
CA HIS A 125 13.94 -1.85 20.35
C HIS A 125 14.44 -1.20 19.05
N VAL A 126 14.93 0.04 19.13
CA VAL A 126 15.38 0.81 17.96
C VAL A 126 16.49 0.07 17.21
N GLY A 127 16.28 -0.14 15.90
CA GLY A 127 17.18 -0.92 15.05
C GLY A 127 16.95 -2.44 15.08
N GLU A 128 16.02 -2.93 15.90
CA GLU A 128 15.68 -4.35 16.03
C GLU A 128 14.20 -4.66 15.72
N GLN A 129 13.46 -3.67 15.27
CA GLN A 129 12.03 -3.76 14.96
C GLN A 129 11.73 -3.19 13.59
N ASP A 130 10.66 -3.66 12.98
CA ASP A 130 10.10 -3.08 11.76
C ASP A 130 9.09 -2.01 12.13
N LEU A 131 9.12 -0.88 11.41
CA LEU A 131 8.13 0.17 11.53
C LEU A 131 7.27 0.20 10.27
N THR A 132 5.97 0.19 10.42
CA THR A 132 5.02 0.24 9.31
C THR A 132 3.97 1.31 9.53
N THR A 133 3.48 1.87 8.44
CA THR A 133 2.34 2.79 8.43
C THR A 133 1.38 2.40 7.31
N HIS A 134 0.12 2.74 7.44
CA HIS A 134 -0.80 2.53 6.33
C HIS A 134 -0.50 3.50 5.16
N VAL A 135 -0.58 2.96 3.96
CA VAL A 135 -0.31 3.68 2.71
C VAL A 135 -1.49 4.57 2.34
N ASN A 136 -1.21 5.81 1.93
CA ASN A 136 -2.19 6.70 1.30
C ASN A 136 -2.33 6.32 -0.18
N PHE A 137 -3.35 5.54 -0.52
CA PHE A 137 -3.57 5.11 -1.89
C PHE A 137 -4.03 6.23 -2.82
N SER A 138 -4.65 7.29 -2.31
CA SER A 138 -4.96 8.47 -3.13
C SER A 138 -3.70 9.14 -3.68
N GLU A 139 -2.63 9.23 -2.89
CA GLU A 139 -1.33 9.73 -3.36
C GLU A 139 -0.71 8.81 -4.42
N LEU A 140 -0.81 7.48 -4.26
CA LEU A 140 -0.28 6.55 -5.25
C LEU A 140 -1.05 6.61 -6.57
N GLN A 141 -2.38 6.77 -6.52
CA GLN A 141 -3.21 6.95 -7.70
C GLN A 141 -2.83 8.24 -8.45
N ALA A 142 -2.75 9.37 -7.73
CA ALA A 142 -2.35 10.64 -8.32
C ALA A 142 -0.95 10.56 -8.97
N ALA A 143 0.02 9.92 -8.31
CA ALA A 143 1.36 9.73 -8.85
C ALA A 143 1.37 8.87 -10.12
N ALA A 144 0.53 7.84 -10.19
CA ALA A 144 0.39 7.00 -11.38
C ALA A 144 -0.24 7.77 -12.55
N GLU A 145 -1.32 8.51 -12.28
CA GLU A 145 -2.01 9.34 -13.29
C GLU A 145 -1.09 10.42 -13.84
N GLU A 146 -0.35 11.14 -12.99
CA GLU A 146 0.63 12.13 -13.43
C GLU A 146 1.78 11.54 -14.24
N SER A 147 2.12 10.27 -14.00
CA SER A 147 3.07 9.52 -14.83
C SER A 147 2.47 9.02 -16.14
N GLY A 148 1.22 9.35 -16.46
CA GLY A 148 0.52 8.93 -17.69
C GLY A 148 0.12 7.45 -17.67
N MET A 149 -0.15 6.88 -16.51
CA MET A 149 -0.79 5.57 -16.36
C MET A 149 -2.31 5.75 -16.23
N ASP A 150 -3.05 4.78 -16.73
CA ASP A 150 -4.49 4.65 -16.49
C ASP A 150 -4.70 3.86 -15.20
N VAL A 151 -5.32 4.46 -14.18
CA VAL A 151 -5.66 3.78 -12.92
C VAL A 151 -6.88 2.91 -13.14
N ALA A 152 -6.71 1.58 -13.11
CA ALA A 152 -7.81 0.64 -13.31
C ALA A 152 -8.71 0.51 -12.07
N GLY A 153 -8.17 0.74 -10.87
CA GLY A 153 -8.96 0.74 -9.64
C GLY A 153 -8.16 0.43 -8.39
N LEU A 154 -8.84 0.51 -7.25
CA LEU A 154 -8.37 0.14 -5.93
C LEU A 154 -9.40 -0.80 -5.29
N VAL A 155 -9.03 -2.06 -5.11
CA VAL A 155 -9.91 -3.10 -4.54
C VAL A 155 -9.25 -3.75 -3.33
N SER A 156 -9.99 -4.53 -2.55
CA SER A 156 -9.38 -5.39 -1.53
C SER A 156 -8.69 -6.59 -2.17
N GLN A 157 -7.70 -7.15 -1.47
CA GLN A 157 -7.06 -8.40 -1.92
C GLN A 157 -8.07 -9.53 -2.05
N SER A 158 -9.07 -9.57 -1.17
CA SER A 158 -10.15 -10.55 -1.26
C SER A 158 -10.89 -10.44 -2.58
N GLU A 159 -11.37 -9.25 -2.94
CA GLU A 159 -12.05 -8.98 -4.21
C GLU A 159 -11.16 -9.34 -5.40
N PHE A 160 -9.92 -8.83 -5.40
CA PHE A 160 -8.95 -9.11 -6.46
C PHE A 160 -8.75 -10.60 -6.68
N LEU A 161 -8.52 -11.37 -5.61
CA LEU A 161 -8.27 -12.81 -5.70
C LEU A 161 -9.49 -13.59 -6.19
N TYR A 162 -10.69 -13.18 -5.79
CA TYR A 162 -11.92 -13.81 -6.33
C TYR A 162 -12.11 -13.47 -7.80
N CYS A 163 -11.88 -12.22 -8.22
CA CYS A 163 -12.02 -11.81 -9.62
C CYS A 163 -10.98 -12.45 -10.54
N VAL A 164 -9.76 -12.72 -10.08
CA VAL A 164 -8.78 -13.51 -10.86
C VAL A 164 -9.03 -15.03 -10.82
N GLY A 165 -10.12 -15.48 -10.20
CA GLY A 165 -10.55 -16.88 -10.23
C GLY A 165 -9.87 -17.81 -9.23
N LEU A 166 -9.32 -17.29 -8.12
CA LEU A 166 -8.66 -18.13 -7.12
C LEU A 166 -9.58 -19.23 -6.56
N GLY A 167 -10.89 -18.97 -6.43
CA GLY A 167 -11.88 -19.99 -6.05
C GLY A 167 -11.90 -21.19 -7.00
N GLN A 168 -11.75 -20.96 -8.31
CA GLN A 168 -11.69 -22.04 -9.32
C GLN A 168 -10.44 -22.91 -9.14
N VAL A 169 -9.29 -22.29 -8.77
CA VAL A 169 -8.04 -23.03 -8.50
C VAL A 169 -8.20 -23.98 -7.33
N VAL A 170 -8.97 -23.60 -6.31
CA VAL A 170 -9.30 -24.47 -5.17
C VAL A 170 -10.20 -25.64 -5.61
N GLU A 171 -11.23 -25.34 -6.39
CA GLU A 171 -12.17 -26.34 -6.88
C GLU A 171 -11.52 -27.41 -7.79
N GLN A 172 -10.53 -27.03 -8.59
CA GLN A 172 -9.75 -27.96 -9.43
C GLN A 172 -9.04 -29.05 -8.63
N ALA A 173 -8.75 -28.80 -7.35
CA ALA A 173 -8.10 -29.79 -6.47
C ALA A 173 -9.07 -30.76 -5.79
N ARG A 174 -10.38 -30.74 -6.07
CA ARG A 174 -11.39 -31.62 -5.42
C ARG A 174 -11.11 -33.10 -5.53
N GLY A 175 -10.39 -33.55 -6.58
CA GLY A 175 -9.99 -34.96 -6.76
C GLY A 175 -8.93 -35.43 -5.76
N GLU A 176 -8.21 -34.53 -5.12
CA GLU A 176 -7.14 -34.81 -4.17
C GLU A 176 -7.43 -34.13 -2.81
N MET A 177 -8.08 -34.87 -1.92
CA MET A 177 -8.62 -34.31 -0.66
C MET A 177 -7.59 -33.54 0.15
N GLY A 178 -6.36 -34.01 0.29
CA GLY A 178 -5.31 -33.35 1.05
C GLY A 178 -4.94 -31.99 0.43
N GLU A 179 -4.81 -31.93 -0.89
CA GLU A 179 -4.49 -30.71 -1.62
C GLU A 179 -5.67 -29.71 -1.59
N TYR A 180 -6.88 -30.22 -1.76
CA TYR A 180 -8.10 -29.40 -1.67
C TYR A 180 -8.20 -28.67 -0.35
N PHE A 181 -8.05 -29.36 0.79
CA PHE A 181 -8.12 -28.71 2.10
C PHE A 181 -6.97 -27.71 2.34
N THR A 182 -5.77 -28.01 1.84
CA THR A 182 -4.63 -27.11 1.93
C THR A 182 -4.88 -25.82 1.15
N ARG A 183 -5.33 -25.93 -0.10
CA ARG A 183 -5.64 -24.77 -0.96
C ARG A 183 -6.82 -23.97 -0.41
N ARG A 184 -7.84 -24.64 0.07
CA ARG A 184 -9.02 -23.99 0.69
C ARG A 184 -8.62 -23.18 1.91
N ARG A 185 -7.81 -23.74 2.80
CA ARG A 185 -7.30 -23.01 3.97
C ARG A 185 -6.45 -21.81 3.59
N ALA A 186 -5.60 -21.94 2.59
CA ALA A 186 -4.82 -20.81 2.08
C ALA A 186 -5.73 -19.71 1.49
N LEU A 187 -6.75 -20.09 0.72
CA LEU A 187 -7.76 -19.14 0.22
C LEU A 187 -8.44 -18.39 1.38
N GLU A 188 -8.93 -19.12 2.38
CA GLU A 188 -9.60 -18.53 3.55
C GLU A 188 -8.68 -17.54 4.27
N GLN A 189 -7.40 -17.84 4.44
CA GLN A 189 -6.42 -16.93 5.05
C GLN A 189 -6.15 -15.68 4.19
N LEU A 190 -6.01 -15.85 2.88
CA LEU A 190 -5.72 -14.74 1.96
C LEU A 190 -6.92 -13.80 1.75
N THR A 191 -8.14 -14.29 1.97
CA THR A 191 -9.38 -13.54 1.78
C THR A 191 -10.08 -13.15 3.08
N ASP A 192 -9.47 -13.47 4.23
CA ASP A 192 -10.02 -13.09 5.54
C ASP A 192 -10.11 -11.56 5.66
N GLY A 193 -11.34 -11.05 5.73
CA GLY A 193 -11.62 -9.62 5.85
C GLY A 193 -11.13 -8.98 7.16
N ALA A 194 -10.75 -9.76 8.18
CA ALA A 194 -10.10 -9.28 9.38
C ALA A 194 -8.56 -9.33 9.31
N GLY A 195 -8.02 -10.06 8.33
CA GLY A 195 -6.60 -10.31 8.12
C GLY A 195 -6.09 -9.84 6.76
N LEU A 196 -5.46 -10.77 6.03
CA LEU A 196 -4.79 -10.45 4.74
C LEU A 196 -5.75 -10.00 3.65
N GLY A 197 -7.02 -10.37 3.70
CA GLY A 197 -8.03 -9.92 2.74
C GLY A 197 -8.27 -8.40 2.74
N ARG A 198 -7.82 -7.68 3.78
CA ARG A 198 -7.91 -6.21 3.90
C ARG A 198 -6.80 -5.47 3.16
N ILE A 199 -5.72 -6.14 2.76
CA ILE A 199 -4.69 -5.55 1.91
C ILE A 199 -5.38 -4.93 0.69
N ARG A 200 -4.96 -3.75 0.30
CA ARG A 200 -5.46 -3.07 -0.89
C ARG A 200 -4.62 -3.44 -2.11
N VAL A 201 -5.27 -3.54 -3.23
CA VAL A 201 -4.64 -3.80 -4.53
C VAL A 201 -4.95 -2.64 -5.44
N LEU A 202 -3.91 -1.90 -5.82
CA LEU A 202 -3.98 -0.83 -6.82
C LEU A 202 -3.40 -1.36 -8.13
N ALA A 203 -4.11 -1.14 -9.23
CA ALA A 203 -3.60 -1.37 -10.57
C ALA A 203 -3.52 -0.07 -11.36
N ALA A 204 -2.36 0.20 -11.92
CA ALA A 204 -2.13 1.25 -12.91
C ALA A 204 -1.57 0.64 -14.18
N THR A 205 -2.09 1.02 -15.34
CA THR A 205 -1.78 0.41 -16.65
C THR A 205 -1.31 1.44 -17.66
N ARG A 206 -0.53 1.01 -18.64
CA ARG A 206 -0.13 1.83 -19.80
C ARG A 206 -0.13 0.96 -21.04
N GLY A 207 -0.85 1.38 -22.08
CA GLY A 207 -0.92 0.67 -23.34
C GLY A 207 -1.55 -0.73 -23.23
N VAL A 208 -2.39 -0.95 -22.24
CA VAL A 208 -3.18 -2.19 -22.05
C VAL A 208 -4.58 -1.95 -22.56
N GLU A 209 -5.09 -2.83 -23.42
CA GLU A 209 -6.47 -2.76 -23.91
C GLU A 209 -7.40 -3.49 -22.91
N GLY A 210 -8.49 -2.85 -22.50
CA GLY A 210 -9.48 -3.39 -21.56
C GLY A 210 -9.05 -3.29 -20.10
N GLU A 211 -9.96 -3.73 -19.22
CA GLU A 211 -9.67 -3.79 -17.78
C GLU A 211 -8.69 -4.94 -17.45
N PRO A 212 -7.70 -4.70 -16.58
CA PRO A 212 -6.79 -5.77 -16.20
C PRO A 212 -7.50 -6.84 -15.35
N PRO A 213 -7.09 -8.11 -15.46
CA PRO A 213 -7.66 -9.19 -14.65
C PRO A 213 -7.64 -8.84 -13.15
N GLY A 214 -8.76 -9.09 -12.47
CA GLY A 214 -8.93 -8.77 -11.06
C GLY A 214 -9.62 -7.44 -10.78
N PHE A 215 -9.90 -6.65 -11.82
CA PHE A 215 -10.64 -5.38 -11.76
C PHE A 215 -11.90 -5.41 -12.62
N GLU A 216 -12.06 -6.38 -13.50
CA GLU A 216 -13.23 -6.56 -14.35
C GLU A 216 -14.49 -6.83 -13.51
N GLY A 217 -15.47 -5.93 -13.58
CA GLY A 217 -16.76 -6.12 -12.91
C GLY A 217 -16.73 -6.08 -11.38
N CYS A 218 -15.66 -5.60 -10.77
CA CYS A 218 -15.48 -5.45 -9.33
C CYS A 218 -15.83 -4.02 -8.85
N GLN A 219 -16.91 -3.40 -9.41
CA GLN A 219 -17.46 -2.11 -8.98
C GLN A 219 -18.68 -2.27 -8.10
#